data_29b2f44b575ab93f3953a65db0378730
#
_entry.id   29b2f44b575ab93f3953a65db0378730
#
_cell.length_a   1.000
_cell.length_b   1.000
_cell.length_c   1.000
_cell.angle_alpha   90.00
_cell.angle_beta   90.00
_cell.angle_gamma   90.00
#
_symmetry.space_group_name_H-M   'P 1'
#
loop_
_entity.id
_entity.type
_entity.pdbx_description
1 polymer ?
#
loop_
_entity_poly.entity_id
_entity_poly.type
_entity_poly.pdbx_seq_one_letter_code
_entity_poly.pdbx_strand_id
1 'polypeptide(L)'
;MIDTTLDKLKKYKYIDDARYASVYVRSHIQRKSRREITYALSSKKILNEWIEQAFEENQLPDEREIVEKLIRKKCPVSELSDKREKVTVFLVRKGYPYRLVASCISEILEMG
;
A
#
# COMPACT_ATOMS: atom_id res chain seq x y z
N MET A 1 -15.15 31.00 24.10
CA MET A 1 -14.70 31.60 22.81
C MET A 1 -13.47 30.95 22.24
N ILE A 2 -12.50 30.67 23.04
CA ILE A 2 -11.28 29.98 22.63
C ILE A 2 -11.62 28.59 22.07
N ASP A 3 -12.55 27.89 22.71
CA ASP A 3 -12.98 26.56 22.35
C ASP A 3 -13.58 26.48 20.93
N THR A 4 -14.36 27.51 20.54
CA THR A 4 -15.01 27.56 19.23
C THR A 4 -13.96 27.65 18.10
N THR A 5 -12.92 28.45 18.33
CA THR A 5 -11.82 28.60 17.35
C THR A 5 -11.04 27.29 17.21
N LEU A 6 -10.80 26.62 18.33
CA LEU A 6 -10.11 25.31 18.32
C LEU A 6 -10.91 24.26 17.57
N ASP A 7 -12.24 24.25 17.76
CA ASP A 7 -13.11 23.29 17.07
C ASP A 7 -13.08 23.50 15.56
N LYS A 8 -13.08 24.74 15.10
CA LYS A 8 -12.96 25.04 13.66
C LYS A 8 -11.63 24.59 13.10
N LEU A 9 -10.53 24.83 13.83
CA LEU A 9 -9.21 24.39 13.41
C LEU A 9 -9.12 22.87 13.31
N LYS A 10 -9.72 22.16 14.28
CA LYS A 10 -9.78 20.69 14.26
C LYS A 10 -10.53 20.17 13.04
N LYS A 11 -11.66 20.78 12.69
CA LYS A 11 -12.44 20.39 11.52
C LYS A 11 -11.64 20.56 10.22
N TYR A 12 -10.97 21.69 10.07
CA TYR A 12 -10.14 21.94 8.90
C TYR A 12 -8.98 20.95 8.83
N LYS A 13 -8.36 20.65 9.95
CA LYS A 13 -7.28 19.67 10.01
C LYS A 13 -7.75 18.29 9.57
N TYR A 14 -8.91 17.84 10.01
CA TYR A 14 -9.45 16.53 9.62
C TYR A 14 -9.75 16.46 8.11
N ILE A 15 -10.28 17.52 7.54
CA ILE A 15 -10.54 17.59 6.10
C ILE A 15 -9.24 17.53 5.31
N ASP A 16 -8.22 18.25 5.75
CA ASP A 16 -6.90 18.26 5.12
C ASP A 16 -6.22 16.90 5.26
N ASP A 17 -6.32 16.27 6.43
CA ASP A 17 -5.75 14.95 6.67
C ASP A 17 -6.42 13.88 5.79
N ALA A 18 -7.74 13.94 5.65
CA ALA A 18 -8.48 13.02 4.79
C ALA A 18 -8.06 13.18 3.33
N ARG A 19 -7.94 14.41 2.85
CA ARG A 19 -7.48 14.70 1.50
C ARG A 19 -6.05 14.25 1.29
N TYR A 20 -5.18 14.54 2.24
CA TYR A 20 -3.78 14.15 2.18
C TYR A 20 -3.65 12.62 2.11
N ALA A 21 -4.38 11.90 2.97
CA ALA A 21 -4.36 10.45 2.98
C ALA A 21 -4.82 9.87 1.64
N SER A 22 -5.90 10.41 1.08
CA SER A 22 -6.44 9.95 -0.20
C SER A 22 -5.44 10.15 -1.35
N VAL A 23 -4.83 11.32 -1.44
CA VAL A 23 -3.82 11.62 -2.45
C VAL A 23 -2.58 10.75 -2.26
N TYR A 24 -2.14 10.58 -1.01
CA TYR A 24 -0.97 9.77 -0.70
C TYR A 24 -1.19 8.30 -1.11
N VAL A 25 -2.34 7.73 -0.76
CA VAL A 25 -2.69 6.35 -1.14
C VAL A 25 -2.66 6.20 -2.65
N ARG A 26 -3.34 7.08 -3.37
CA ARG A 26 -3.42 7.01 -4.83
C ARG A 26 -2.05 7.10 -5.50
N SER A 27 -1.20 7.98 -4.96
CA SER A 27 0.14 8.21 -5.53
C SER A 27 1.12 7.07 -5.27
N HIS A 28 0.94 6.33 -4.18
CA HIS A 28 1.94 5.37 -3.72
C HIS A 28 1.52 3.90 -3.82
N ILE A 29 0.23 3.64 -4.10
CA ILE A 29 -0.29 2.26 -4.08
C ILE A 29 0.41 1.32 -5.08
N GLN A 30 0.93 1.85 -6.19
CA GLN A 30 1.64 1.06 -7.18
C GLN A 30 3.07 0.71 -6.77
N ARG A 31 3.64 1.45 -5.82
CA ARG A 31 5.04 1.31 -5.41
C ARG A 31 5.21 0.77 -4.01
N LYS A 32 4.25 1.05 -3.14
CA LYS A 32 4.32 0.67 -1.73
C LYS A 32 3.16 -0.24 -1.37
N SER A 33 3.39 -1.14 -0.41
CA SER A 33 2.33 -1.98 0.11
C SER A 33 1.36 -1.13 0.94
N ARG A 34 0.15 -1.64 1.14
CA ARG A 34 -0.84 -0.98 2.01
C ARG A 34 -0.29 -0.81 3.42
N ARG A 35 0.47 -1.79 3.90
CA ARG A 35 1.13 -1.72 5.20
C ARG A 35 2.11 -0.56 5.29
N GLU A 36 2.96 -0.38 4.26
CA GLU A 36 3.90 0.73 4.20
C GLU A 36 3.20 2.08 4.16
N ILE A 37 2.13 2.18 3.37
CA ILE A 37 1.33 3.40 3.24
C ILE A 37 0.68 3.73 4.59
N THR A 38 0.06 2.73 5.24
CA THR A 38 -0.56 2.90 6.55
C THR A 38 0.45 3.38 7.58
N TYR A 39 1.64 2.76 7.60
CA TYR A 39 2.71 3.15 8.51
C TYR A 39 3.15 4.60 8.28
N ALA A 40 3.36 4.99 7.03
CA ALA A 40 3.79 6.34 6.70
C ALA A 40 2.75 7.38 7.09
N LEU A 41 1.47 7.10 6.86
CA LEU A 41 0.39 8.00 7.23
C LEU A 41 0.22 8.07 8.75
N SER A 42 0.34 6.94 9.45
CA SER A 42 0.31 6.89 10.91
C SER A 42 1.46 7.68 11.52
N SER A 43 2.65 7.63 10.91
CA SER A 43 3.81 8.40 11.36
C SER A 43 3.56 9.90 11.31
N LYS A 44 2.68 10.34 10.41
CA LYS A 44 2.29 11.75 10.29
C LYS A 44 1.09 12.09 11.18
N LYS A 45 0.73 11.19 12.09
CA LYS A 45 -0.37 11.35 13.04
C LYS A 45 -1.75 11.43 12.38
N ILE A 46 -1.90 10.83 11.21
CA ILE A 46 -3.20 10.72 10.55
C ILE A 46 -3.97 9.58 11.20
N LEU A 47 -5.23 9.82 11.55
CA LEU A 47 -6.05 8.83 12.22
C LEU A 47 -6.33 7.62 11.31
N ASN A 48 -6.41 6.44 11.91
CA ASN A 48 -6.68 5.20 11.20
C ASN A 48 -7.96 5.26 10.37
N GLU A 49 -8.98 5.93 10.89
CA GLU A 49 -10.26 6.12 10.18
C GLU A 49 -10.07 6.78 8.81
N TRP A 50 -9.23 7.80 8.75
CA TRP A 50 -8.94 8.51 7.50
C TRP A 50 -8.11 7.67 6.55
N ILE A 51 -7.21 6.87 7.09
CA ILE A 51 -6.39 5.96 6.28
C ILE A 51 -7.28 4.89 5.63
N GLU A 52 -8.14 4.25 6.41
CA GLU A 52 -9.09 3.25 5.91
C GLU A 52 -10.04 3.85 4.87
N GLN A 53 -10.57 5.02 5.15
CA GLN A 53 -11.45 5.72 4.22
C GLN A 53 -10.73 6.05 2.91
N ALA A 54 -9.46 6.44 2.97
CA ALA A 54 -8.67 6.72 1.78
C ALA A 54 -8.52 5.48 0.90
N PHE A 55 -8.33 4.31 1.50
CA PHE A 55 -8.28 3.06 0.73
C PHE A 55 -9.64 2.71 0.12
N GLU A 56 -10.73 2.96 0.82
CA GLU A 56 -12.08 2.66 0.33
C GLU A 56 -12.53 3.60 -0.78
N GLU A 57 -12.26 4.91 -0.65
CA GLU A 57 -12.67 5.93 -1.61
C GLU A 57 -11.99 5.80 -2.96
N ASN A 58 -10.73 5.37 -2.96
CA ASN A 58 -10.00 5.18 -4.19
C ASN A 58 -10.25 3.77 -4.70
N GLN A 59 -10.69 3.65 -5.94
CA GLN A 59 -10.84 2.34 -6.58
C GLN A 59 -9.44 1.84 -6.93
N LEU A 60 -8.81 1.19 -5.95
CA LEU A 60 -7.44 0.74 -6.09
C LEU A 60 -7.39 -0.62 -6.78
N PRO A 61 -6.33 -0.88 -7.56
CA PRO A 61 -6.13 -2.21 -8.10
C PRO A 61 -5.90 -3.21 -6.96
N ASP A 62 -6.23 -4.48 -7.21
CA ASP A 62 -6.01 -5.54 -6.25
C ASP A 62 -4.52 -5.63 -5.92
N GLU A 63 -4.18 -5.86 -4.66
CA GLU A 63 -2.79 -6.05 -4.25
C GLU A 63 -2.10 -7.16 -5.07
N ARG A 64 -2.86 -8.18 -5.44
CA ARG A 64 -2.37 -9.28 -6.28
C ARG A 64 -1.82 -8.78 -7.61
N GLU A 65 -2.53 -7.89 -8.27
CA GLU A 65 -2.08 -7.30 -9.53
C GLU A 65 -0.80 -6.49 -9.35
N ILE A 66 -0.73 -5.74 -8.25
CA ILE A 66 0.45 -4.93 -7.93
C ILE A 66 1.65 -5.83 -7.67
N VAL A 67 1.46 -6.89 -6.88
CA VAL A 67 2.53 -7.85 -6.57
C VAL A 67 3.03 -8.53 -7.83
N GLU A 68 2.13 -8.96 -8.72
CA GLU A 68 2.53 -9.58 -9.99
C GLU A 68 3.39 -8.64 -10.83
N LYS A 69 2.99 -7.39 -10.95
CA LYS A 69 3.77 -6.39 -11.69
C LYS A 69 5.14 -6.18 -11.08
N LEU A 70 5.20 -6.11 -9.76
CA LEU A 70 6.47 -5.92 -9.04
C LEU A 70 7.40 -7.12 -9.24
N ILE A 71 6.86 -8.34 -9.21
CA ILE A 71 7.64 -9.56 -9.44
C ILE A 71 8.23 -9.54 -10.83
N ARG A 72 7.41 -9.27 -11.85
CA ARG A 72 7.86 -9.25 -13.24
C ARG A 72 8.90 -8.17 -13.51
N LYS A 73 8.75 -7.03 -12.85
CA LYS A 73 9.69 -5.91 -12.97
C LYS A 73 11.01 -6.22 -12.27
N LYS A 74 10.96 -6.92 -11.14
CA LYS A 74 12.16 -7.24 -10.35
C LYS A 74 12.98 -8.36 -10.97
N CYS A 75 12.33 -9.35 -11.56
CA CYS A 75 12.98 -10.57 -12.00
C CYS A 75 12.30 -11.13 -13.26
N PRO A 76 13.07 -11.49 -14.31
CA PRO A 76 12.48 -12.15 -15.48
C PRO A 76 11.93 -13.53 -15.09
N VAL A 77 10.85 -13.94 -15.75
CA VAL A 77 10.20 -15.22 -15.48
C VAL A 77 11.17 -16.39 -15.57
N SER A 78 12.12 -16.34 -16.49
CA SER A 78 13.12 -17.38 -16.68
C SER A 78 14.03 -17.58 -15.46
N GLU A 79 14.25 -16.53 -14.68
CA GLU A 79 15.10 -16.58 -13.48
C GLU A 79 14.29 -16.66 -12.19
N LEU A 80 12.99 -16.50 -12.27
CA LEU A 80 12.12 -16.42 -11.10
C LEU A 80 12.19 -17.67 -10.23
N SER A 81 12.27 -18.85 -10.84
CA SER A 81 12.38 -20.12 -10.12
C SER A 81 13.62 -20.15 -9.21
N ASP A 82 14.76 -19.69 -9.74
CA ASP A 82 16.02 -19.68 -8.99
C ASP A 82 16.06 -18.57 -7.93
N LYS A 83 15.39 -17.45 -8.18
CA LYS A 83 15.39 -16.29 -7.29
C LYS A 83 14.13 -16.17 -6.46
N ARG A 84 13.32 -17.21 -6.42
CA ARG A 84 12.04 -17.25 -5.71
C ARG A 84 12.14 -16.74 -4.28
N GLU A 85 13.11 -17.25 -3.51
CA GLU A 85 13.29 -16.86 -2.11
C GLU A 85 13.63 -15.37 -1.98
N LYS A 86 14.53 -14.88 -2.81
CA LYS A 86 14.97 -13.48 -2.77
C LYS A 86 13.81 -12.53 -3.05
N VAL A 87 13.01 -12.85 -4.06
CA VAL A 87 11.84 -12.06 -4.44
C VAL A 87 10.80 -12.09 -3.32
N THR A 88 10.54 -13.27 -2.76
CA THR A 88 9.60 -13.44 -1.65
C THR A 88 10.02 -12.60 -0.44
N VAL A 89 11.27 -12.70 -0.01
CA VAL A 89 11.80 -11.93 1.11
C VAL A 89 11.67 -10.43 0.86
N PHE A 90 12.03 -9.99 -0.34
CA PHE A 90 11.95 -8.58 -0.71
C PHE A 90 10.53 -8.03 -0.56
N LEU A 91 9.54 -8.75 -1.10
CA LEU A 91 8.15 -8.31 -1.05
C LEU A 91 7.52 -8.42 0.34
N VAL A 92 7.87 -9.47 1.09
CA VAL A 92 7.39 -9.62 2.47
C VAL A 92 7.95 -8.50 3.36
N ARG A 93 9.21 -8.13 3.19
CA ARG A 93 9.81 -6.99 3.90
C ARG A 93 9.13 -5.68 3.55
N LYS A 94 8.66 -5.56 2.31
CA LYS A 94 7.90 -4.40 1.86
C LYS A 94 6.52 -4.32 2.52
N GLY A 95 6.03 -5.42 3.06
CA GLY A 95 4.76 -5.46 3.79
C GLY A 95 3.65 -6.23 3.09
N TYR A 96 3.93 -6.90 1.98
CA TYR A 96 2.94 -7.74 1.32
C TYR A 96 2.83 -9.08 2.04
N PRO A 97 1.61 -9.66 2.15
CA PRO A 97 1.43 -10.95 2.81
C PRO A 97 2.21 -12.07 2.11
N TYR A 98 2.86 -12.93 2.89
CA TYR A 98 3.63 -14.05 2.36
C TYR A 98 2.78 -14.95 1.44
N ARG A 99 1.56 -15.27 1.87
CA ARG A 99 0.65 -16.12 1.10
C ARG A 99 0.36 -15.53 -0.29
N LEU A 100 0.14 -14.23 -0.33
CA LEU A 100 -0.13 -13.52 -1.58
C LEU A 100 1.07 -13.57 -2.51
N VAL A 101 2.26 -13.29 -1.99
CA VAL A 101 3.50 -13.32 -2.76
C VAL A 101 3.78 -14.71 -3.30
N ALA A 102 3.68 -15.73 -2.46
CA ALA A 102 3.92 -17.11 -2.84
C ALA A 102 2.93 -17.58 -3.92
N SER A 103 1.66 -17.22 -3.76
CA SER A 103 0.62 -17.55 -4.74
C SER A 103 0.88 -16.88 -6.08
N CYS A 104 1.27 -15.61 -6.10
CA CYS A 104 1.58 -14.89 -7.32
C CYS A 104 2.78 -15.49 -8.06
N ILE A 105 3.84 -15.83 -7.32
CA ILE A 105 5.03 -16.46 -7.89
C ILE A 105 4.67 -17.80 -8.54
N SER A 106 3.89 -18.62 -7.83
CA SER A 106 3.46 -19.92 -8.35
C SER A 106 2.64 -19.78 -9.63
N GLU A 107 1.71 -18.84 -9.67
CA GLU A 107 0.91 -18.59 -10.88
C GLU A 107 1.75 -18.13 -12.06
N ILE A 108 2.69 -17.23 -11.84
CA ILE A 108 3.57 -16.74 -12.89
C ILE A 108 4.41 -17.89 -13.45
N LEU A 109 4.94 -18.75 -12.58
CA LEU A 109 5.72 -19.90 -13.00
C LEU A 109 4.89 -20.92 -13.79
N GLU A 110 3.64 -21.11 -13.41
CA GLU A 110 2.73 -22.02 -14.13
C GLU A 110 2.37 -21.47 -15.52
N MET A 111 2.22 -20.18 -15.65
CA MET A 111 1.90 -19.53 -16.92
C MET A 111 3.09 -19.45 -17.87
N GLY A 112 4.27 -19.37 -17.27
CA GLY A 112 5.50 -19.23 -18.05
C GLY A 112 6.01 -20.53 -18.59
#